data_72dd085d70e7592787797f0594a79551
#
_entry.id   72dd085d70e7592787797f0594a79551
#
_cell.length_a   1.000
_cell.length_b   1.000
_cell.length_c   1.000
_cell.angle_alpha   90.00
_cell.angle_beta   90.00
_cell.angle_gamma   90.00
#
_symmetry.space_group_name_H-M   'P 1'
#
loop_
_entity.id
_entity.type
_entity.pdbx_description
1 polymer ?
#
loop_
_entity_poly.entity_id
_entity_poly.type
_entity_poly.pdbx_seq_one_letter_code
_entity_poly.pdbx_strand_id
1 'polypeptide(L)'
;MSVDDVVPVLGQGAVSCASISAMNDTYNVLDHQGEGKVTEKMSRFLAFARYVETEEEARAVVKDFQNEYHDARHVCWAFMVGPNRDKWQLNDNGEPSGTAGKPILGQINSLGLTNVVVVVVRYFGGIKLGTSGLIAAYRQAARLALEDGDSVVMRRMKTVAITFPYMSMNDVMKLVKGQGLRIAEQVFDNTCEMTIEMPEDDYDAVCTRLYGIDGVSVQ
;
A
#
# COMPACT_ATOMS: atom_id res chain seq x y z
N MET A 1 63.15 14.84 -16.90
CA MET A 1 62.25 15.15 -18.06
C MET A 1 60.87 14.75 -17.61
N SER A 2 60.05 15.75 -17.48
CA SER A 2 58.71 15.74 -16.95
C SER A 2 57.73 14.93 -17.79
N VAL A 3 56.82 14.27 -17.14
CA VAL A 3 55.52 13.92 -17.73
C VAL A 3 54.42 14.32 -16.76
N ASP A 4 53.56 15.17 -17.24
CA ASP A 4 52.51 15.84 -16.50
C ASP A 4 51.37 14.88 -16.10
N ASP A 5 50.99 14.99 -14.85
CA ASP A 5 49.78 14.38 -14.26
C ASP A 5 48.54 15.12 -14.78
N VAL A 6 47.63 14.38 -15.44
CA VAL A 6 46.25 14.80 -15.68
C VAL A 6 45.32 14.00 -14.81
N VAL A 7 44.84 14.62 -13.74
CA VAL A 7 43.80 14.09 -12.88
C VAL A 7 42.44 14.36 -13.53
N PRO A 8 41.57 13.34 -13.75
CA PRO A 8 40.20 13.61 -14.17
C PRO A 8 39.35 14.04 -12.97
N VAL A 9 38.77 15.22 -13.10
CA VAL A 9 37.77 15.76 -12.17
C VAL A 9 36.50 14.89 -12.28
N LEU A 10 36.23 14.16 -11.22
CA LEU A 10 34.93 13.48 -11.03
C LEU A 10 33.82 14.54 -10.88
N GLY A 11 32.98 14.65 -11.90
CA GLY A 11 31.75 15.42 -11.85
C GLY A 11 30.82 14.86 -10.76
N GLN A 12 30.62 15.60 -9.71
CA GLN A 12 29.55 15.38 -8.75
C GLN A 12 28.22 15.67 -9.45
N GLY A 13 27.54 14.63 -9.90
CA GLY A 13 26.14 14.72 -10.29
C GLY A 13 25.31 15.05 -9.06
N ALA A 14 24.87 16.30 -8.95
CA ALA A 14 23.87 16.68 -7.98
C ALA A 14 22.58 15.90 -8.29
N VAL A 15 22.27 14.89 -7.47
CA VAL A 15 20.97 14.22 -7.51
C VAL A 15 19.94 15.27 -7.10
N SER A 16 19.09 15.66 -8.03
CA SER A 16 18.05 16.66 -7.82
C SER A 16 17.16 16.24 -6.64
N CYS A 17 16.93 17.16 -5.70
CA CYS A 17 16.04 16.96 -4.54
C CYS A 17 14.62 16.53 -4.96
N ALA A 18 14.19 16.88 -6.18
CA ALA A 18 12.94 16.47 -6.78
C ALA A 18 12.82 14.96 -7.02
N SER A 19 13.95 14.25 -7.25
CA SER A 19 13.93 12.80 -7.49
C SER A 19 13.75 11.99 -6.20
N ILE A 20 14.10 12.55 -5.05
CA ILE A 20 13.96 11.87 -3.74
C ILE A 20 12.52 12.04 -3.22
N SER A 21 11.88 13.18 -3.49
CA SER A 21 10.48 13.44 -3.13
C SER A 21 9.53 12.50 -3.91
N ALA A 22 9.73 12.35 -5.21
CA ALA A 22 8.90 11.50 -6.07
C ALA A 22 8.93 10.00 -5.69
N MET A 23 9.97 9.52 -4.98
CA MET A 23 10.04 8.13 -4.50
C MET A 23 9.19 7.87 -3.24
N ASN A 24 8.80 8.92 -2.51
CA ASN A 24 8.00 8.80 -1.29
C ASN A 24 6.49 8.97 -1.51
N ASP A 25 6.08 9.42 -2.70
CA ASP A 25 4.68 9.77 -3.02
C ASP A 25 3.87 8.59 -3.56
N THR A 26 4.50 7.44 -3.76
CA THR A 26 3.84 6.25 -4.31
C THR A 26 4.01 5.03 -3.42
N TYR A 27 3.07 4.10 -3.53
CA TYR A 27 3.10 2.79 -2.88
C TYR A 27 2.46 1.73 -3.77
N ASN A 28 2.87 0.48 -3.59
CA ASN A 28 2.36 -0.64 -4.39
C ASN A 28 1.23 -1.35 -3.64
N VAL A 29 0.16 -1.64 -4.35
CA VAL A 29 -0.98 -2.44 -3.85
C VAL A 29 -1.27 -3.57 -4.84
N LEU A 30 -2.10 -4.53 -4.42
CA LEU A 30 -2.62 -5.53 -5.36
C LEU A 30 -3.54 -4.86 -6.39
N ASP A 31 -3.39 -5.24 -7.66
CA ASP A 31 -4.30 -4.83 -8.74
C ASP A 31 -5.64 -5.55 -8.64
N HIS A 32 -5.61 -6.84 -8.34
CA HIS A 32 -6.79 -7.67 -8.17
C HIS A 32 -6.58 -8.77 -7.11
N GLN A 33 -7.62 -9.52 -6.80
CA GLN A 33 -7.54 -10.65 -5.87
C GLN A 33 -6.72 -11.78 -6.49
N GLY A 34 -5.74 -12.28 -5.73
CA GLY A 34 -4.89 -13.37 -6.19
C GLY A 34 -5.04 -14.65 -5.39
N GLU A 35 -4.78 -15.78 -6.03
CA GLU A 35 -4.87 -17.09 -5.45
C GLU A 35 -3.60 -17.91 -5.73
N GLY A 36 -3.22 -18.75 -4.79
CA GLY A 36 -2.07 -19.62 -4.93
C GLY A 36 -2.31 -20.98 -4.30
N LYS A 37 -1.76 -22.03 -4.91
CA LYS A 37 -1.88 -23.38 -4.39
C LYS A 37 -0.54 -24.09 -4.39
N VAL A 38 -0.18 -24.65 -3.26
CA VAL A 38 1.02 -25.49 -3.09
C VAL A 38 0.62 -26.83 -2.48
N THR A 39 1.21 -27.90 -2.97
CA THR A 39 1.09 -29.24 -2.39
C THR A 39 2.47 -29.73 -2.02
N GLU A 40 2.67 -30.06 -0.75
CA GLU A 40 3.94 -30.57 -0.23
C GLU A 40 3.68 -31.76 0.69
N LYS A 41 4.26 -32.93 0.36
CA LYS A 41 4.06 -34.18 1.09
C LYS A 41 2.58 -34.44 1.44
N MET A 42 1.71 -34.36 0.43
CA MET A 42 0.25 -34.51 0.52
C MET A 42 -0.48 -33.42 1.35
N SER A 43 0.20 -32.52 2.02
CA SER A 43 -0.41 -31.32 2.62
C SER A 43 -0.75 -30.31 1.52
N ARG A 44 -1.93 -29.70 1.59
CA ARG A 44 -2.38 -28.68 0.66
C ARG A 44 -2.39 -27.32 1.35
N PHE A 45 -1.83 -26.33 0.67
CA PHE A 45 -1.81 -24.94 1.08
C PHE A 45 -2.54 -24.11 0.03
N LEU A 46 -3.64 -23.50 0.43
CA LEU A 46 -4.44 -22.60 -0.42
C LEU A 46 -4.22 -21.19 0.09
N ALA A 47 -3.65 -20.34 -0.73
CA ALA A 47 -3.34 -18.97 -0.38
C ALA A 47 -4.25 -18.00 -1.13
N PHE A 48 -4.67 -16.97 -0.46
CA PHE A 48 -5.58 -15.93 -0.96
C PHE A 48 -5.02 -14.57 -0.58
N ALA A 49 -4.78 -13.72 -1.57
CA ALA A 49 -4.38 -12.33 -1.40
C ALA A 49 -5.56 -11.42 -1.71
N ARG A 50 -5.84 -10.45 -0.82
CA ARG A 50 -6.96 -9.52 -0.94
C ARG A 50 -6.49 -8.11 -0.63
N TYR A 51 -6.96 -7.14 -1.42
CA TYR A 51 -6.80 -5.72 -1.11
C TYR A 51 -7.64 -5.35 0.11
N VAL A 52 -7.07 -4.58 1.02
CA VAL A 52 -7.73 -4.04 2.22
C VAL A 52 -7.10 -2.70 2.57
N GLU A 53 -7.89 -1.74 3.03
CA GLU A 53 -7.39 -0.40 3.38
C GLU A 53 -7.14 -0.23 4.88
N THR A 54 -7.83 -1.02 5.71
CA THR A 54 -7.78 -0.92 7.17
C THR A 54 -7.47 -2.26 7.84
N GLU A 55 -7.02 -2.19 9.09
CA GLU A 55 -6.83 -3.39 9.92
C GLU A 55 -8.15 -4.12 10.18
N GLU A 56 -9.25 -3.36 10.31
CA GLU A 56 -10.59 -3.89 10.53
C GLU A 56 -11.06 -4.72 9.33
N GLU A 57 -10.85 -4.22 8.11
CA GLU A 57 -11.14 -4.95 6.88
C GLU A 57 -10.28 -6.21 6.77
N ALA A 58 -8.97 -6.12 7.07
CA ALA A 58 -8.09 -7.27 7.05
C ALA A 58 -8.55 -8.36 8.00
N ARG A 59 -8.98 -7.99 9.22
CA ARG A 59 -9.53 -8.94 10.21
C ARG A 59 -10.87 -9.51 9.79
N ALA A 60 -11.72 -8.73 9.12
CA ALA A 60 -13.00 -9.21 8.58
C ALA A 60 -12.76 -10.28 7.50
N VAL A 61 -11.86 -10.02 6.55
CA VAL A 61 -11.44 -11.01 5.53
C VAL A 61 -10.91 -12.29 6.17
N VAL A 62 -10.03 -12.19 7.17
CA VAL A 62 -9.50 -13.36 7.89
C VAL A 62 -10.63 -14.16 8.52
N LYS A 63 -11.59 -13.49 9.16
CA LYS A 63 -12.74 -14.15 9.80
C LYS A 63 -13.63 -14.85 8.78
N ASP A 64 -13.83 -14.27 7.62
CA ASP A 64 -14.62 -14.88 6.54
C ASP A 64 -13.95 -16.18 6.06
N PHE A 65 -12.64 -16.17 5.83
CA PHE A 65 -11.90 -17.39 5.49
C PHE A 65 -11.89 -18.43 6.61
N GLN A 66 -11.83 -18.04 7.88
CA GLN A 66 -11.97 -18.96 8.99
C GLN A 66 -13.34 -19.62 9.07
N ASN A 67 -14.39 -18.89 8.71
CA ASN A 67 -15.76 -19.42 8.64
C ASN A 67 -15.94 -20.35 7.43
N GLU A 68 -15.44 -19.96 6.25
CA GLU A 68 -15.52 -20.73 5.02
C GLU A 68 -14.74 -22.06 5.12
N TYR A 69 -13.51 -21.99 5.63
CA TYR A 69 -12.61 -23.13 5.77
C TYR A 69 -12.57 -23.67 7.22
N HIS A 70 -13.75 -23.78 7.87
CA HIS A 70 -13.88 -24.22 9.26
C HIS A 70 -13.40 -25.68 9.51
N ASP A 71 -13.31 -26.49 8.45
CA ASP A 71 -12.78 -27.85 8.44
C ASP A 71 -11.24 -27.88 8.33
N ALA A 72 -10.61 -26.77 7.99
CA ALA A 72 -9.17 -26.68 7.92
C ALA A 72 -8.54 -26.56 9.31
N ARG A 73 -7.43 -27.26 9.52
CA ARG A 73 -6.74 -27.25 10.81
C ARG A 73 -6.04 -25.92 11.10
N HIS A 74 -5.56 -25.24 10.06
CA HIS A 74 -4.79 -23.99 10.17
C HIS A 74 -5.22 -23.00 9.10
N VAL A 75 -5.57 -21.81 9.53
CA VAL A 75 -5.85 -20.64 8.67
C VAL A 75 -4.90 -19.54 9.11
N CYS A 76 -3.67 -19.60 8.58
CA CYS A 76 -2.59 -18.67 8.91
C CYS A 76 -2.67 -17.43 8.05
N TRP A 77 -2.26 -16.28 8.58
CA TRP A 77 -2.40 -15.04 7.83
C TRP A 77 -1.36 -13.99 8.22
N ALA A 78 -1.18 -13.02 7.34
CA ALA A 78 -0.51 -11.76 7.64
C ALA A 78 -1.13 -10.63 6.81
N PHE A 79 -1.10 -9.41 7.33
CA PHE A 79 -1.48 -8.23 6.58
C PHE A 79 -0.47 -7.09 6.77
N MET A 80 -0.49 -6.16 5.85
CA MET A 80 0.22 -4.89 5.85
C MET A 80 -0.74 -3.82 5.34
N VAL A 81 -0.95 -2.73 6.09
CA VAL A 81 -1.83 -1.63 5.69
C VAL A 81 -1.18 -0.27 5.92
N GLY A 82 -1.69 0.70 5.19
CA GLY A 82 -1.22 2.07 5.20
C GLY A 82 -0.06 2.32 4.21
N PRO A 83 0.00 3.52 3.64
CA PRO A 83 1.01 3.86 2.64
C PRO A 83 2.45 3.84 3.19
N ASN A 84 2.62 4.01 4.50
CA ASN A 84 3.91 3.92 5.18
C ASN A 84 4.32 2.49 5.55
N ARG A 85 3.42 1.50 5.40
CA ARG A 85 3.66 0.10 5.77
C ARG A 85 4.03 -0.07 7.25
N ASP A 86 3.48 0.76 8.11
CA ASP A 86 3.75 0.83 9.55
C ASP A 86 2.78 -0.02 10.39
N LYS A 87 1.65 -0.40 9.80
CA LYS A 87 0.64 -1.24 10.44
C LYS A 87 0.62 -2.63 9.83
N TRP A 88 1.03 -3.63 10.61
CA TRP A 88 1.04 -5.01 10.19
C TRP A 88 0.74 -5.96 11.34
N GLN A 89 0.20 -7.10 11.02
CA GLN A 89 -0.04 -8.19 11.96
C GLN A 89 0.09 -9.53 11.27
N LEU A 90 0.37 -10.58 12.05
CA LEU A 90 0.47 -11.95 11.55
C LEU A 90 -0.03 -12.94 12.60
N ASN A 91 -0.42 -14.15 12.14
CA ASN A 91 -0.84 -15.22 13.02
C ASN A 91 -0.50 -16.61 12.43
N ASP A 92 0.11 -17.45 13.23
CA ASP A 92 0.45 -18.83 12.86
C ASP A 92 -0.73 -19.81 13.03
N ASN A 93 -1.82 -19.43 13.67
CA ASN A 93 -3.06 -20.21 13.86
C ASN A 93 -2.83 -21.69 14.21
N GLY A 94 -2.04 -21.93 15.27
CA GLY A 94 -1.73 -23.28 15.76
C GLY A 94 -0.60 -24.03 15.04
N GLU A 95 0.03 -23.44 14.02
CA GLU A 95 1.31 -23.91 13.52
C GLU A 95 2.45 -23.55 14.52
N PRO A 96 3.61 -24.19 14.45
CA PRO A 96 4.75 -23.81 15.27
C PRO A 96 5.12 -22.34 15.04
N SER A 97 5.43 -21.63 16.13
CA SER A 97 5.69 -20.19 16.09
C SER A 97 6.69 -19.78 15.01
N GLY A 98 6.30 -18.82 14.17
CA GLY A 98 7.12 -18.25 13.10
C GLY A 98 7.25 -19.11 11.84
N THR A 99 6.50 -20.22 11.73
CA THR A 99 6.58 -21.10 10.55
C THR A 99 5.57 -20.78 9.46
N ALA A 100 4.56 -19.95 9.75
CA ALA A 100 3.51 -19.55 8.80
C ALA A 100 3.41 -18.02 8.65
N GLY A 101 3.01 -17.31 9.67
CA GLY A 101 2.75 -15.87 9.60
C GLY A 101 3.98 -15.06 9.19
N LYS A 102 5.16 -15.35 9.75
CA LYS A 102 6.40 -14.67 9.34
C LYS A 102 6.78 -14.91 7.87
N PRO A 103 6.78 -16.14 7.34
CA PRO A 103 6.97 -16.41 5.92
C PRO A 103 5.99 -15.68 5.01
N ILE A 104 4.70 -15.61 5.40
CA ILE A 104 3.66 -14.88 4.65
C ILE A 104 3.99 -13.38 4.61
N LEU A 105 4.20 -12.75 5.78
CA LEU A 105 4.57 -11.33 5.87
C LEU A 105 5.87 -11.04 5.10
N GLY A 106 6.81 -11.97 5.12
CA GLY A 106 8.06 -11.87 4.37
C GLY A 106 7.85 -11.74 2.87
N GLN A 107 6.80 -12.37 2.30
CA GLN A 107 6.49 -12.22 0.88
C GLN A 107 5.82 -10.88 0.57
N ILE A 108 4.90 -10.41 1.42
CA ILE A 108 4.35 -9.05 1.31
C ILE A 108 5.48 -8.01 1.31
N ASN A 109 6.45 -8.19 2.22
CA ASN A 109 7.61 -7.29 2.31
C ASN A 109 8.53 -7.36 1.07
N SER A 110 8.79 -8.55 0.54
CA SER A 110 9.69 -8.74 -0.60
C SER A 110 9.16 -8.12 -1.89
N LEU A 111 7.84 -8.01 -2.05
CA LEU A 111 7.19 -7.36 -3.18
C LEU A 111 6.88 -5.88 -2.93
N GLY A 112 7.20 -5.36 -1.75
CA GLY A 112 6.96 -3.95 -1.41
C GLY A 112 5.48 -3.57 -1.31
N LEU A 113 4.58 -4.55 -1.19
CA LEU A 113 3.14 -4.34 -1.17
C LEU A 113 2.64 -3.82 0.17
N THR A 114 1.63 -2.98 0.13
CA THR A 114 0.82 -2.58 1.28
C THR A 114 -0.67 -2.71 0.95
N ASN A 115 -1.54 -2.39 1.91
CA ASN A 115 -2.99 -2.53 1.78
C ASN A 115 -3.40 -3.93 1.30
N VAL A 116 -2.79 -4.94 1.91
CA VAL A 116 -2.97 -6.34 1.54
C VAL A 116 -3.05 -7.24 2.76
N VAL A 117 -3.97 -8.20 2.71
CA VAL A 117 -4.03 -9.35 3.59
C VAL A 117 -3.81 -10.62 2.78
N VAL A 118 -2.96 -11.51 3.29
CA VAL A 118 -2.75 -12.85 2.73
C VAL A 118 -3.16 -13.88 3.75
N VAL A 119 -4.10 -14.74 3.37
CA VAL A 119 -4.58 -15.87 4.17
C VAL A 119 -4.13 -17.15 3.51
N VAL A 120 -3.55 -18.07 4.29
CA VAL A 120 -3.13 -19.38 3.81
C VAL A 120 -3.80 -20.48 4.64
N VAL A 121 -4.68 -21.21 3.98
CA VAL A 121 -5.42 -22.34 4.55
C VAL A 121 -4.63 -23.61 4.33
N ARG A 122 -4.37 -24.39 5.38
CA ARG A 122 -3.66 -25.66 5.28
C ARG A 122 -4.52 -26.85 5.65
N TYR A 123 -4.51 -27.84 4.76
CA TYR A 123 -5.00 -29.21 5.01
C TYR A 123 -3.81 -30.15 5.18
N PHE A 124 -3.76 -30.82 6.33
CA PHE A 124 -2.67 -31.75 6.63
C PHE A 124 -2.80 -33.05 5.83
N GLY A 125 -1.71 -33.46 5.19
CA GLY A 125 -1.67 -34.64 4.34
C GLY A 125 -1.18 -35.95 5.01
N GLY A 126 -1.10 -35.99 6.34
CA GLY A 126 -0.64 -37.17 7.08
C GLY A 126 0.87 -37.24 7.33
N ILE A 127 1.69 -36.49 6.58
CA ILE A 127 3.16 -36.50 6.72
C ILE A 127 3.61 -35.16 7.30
N LYS A 128 4.40 -35.20 8.37
CA LYS A 128 4.98 -33.96 8.97
C LYS A 128 6.04 -33.37 8.08
N LEU A 129 5.94 -32.06 7.81
CA LEU A 129 6.87 -31.32 6.96
C LEU A 129 8.14 -30.87 7.72
N GLY A 130 8.06 -30.74 9.04
CA GLY A 130 9.07 -30.07 9.85
C GLY A 130 8.99 -28.54 9.70
N THR A 131 9.73 -27.82 10.54
CA THR A 131 9.71 -26.35 10.56
C THR A 131 10.19 -25.72 9.24
N SER A 132 11.27 -26.23 8.67
CA SER A 132 11.82 -25.74 7.40
C SER A 132 10.87 -25.99 6.23
N GLY A 133 10.22 -27.16 6.17
CA GLY A 133 9.23 -27.47 5.13
C GLY A 133 7.97 -26.61 5.24
N LEU A 134 7.50 -26.33 6.46
CA LEU A 134 6.38 -25.40 6.68
C LEU A 134 6.72 -23.99 6.20
N ILE A 135 7.87 -23.45 6.61
CA ILE A 135 8.33 -22.12 6.19
C ILE A 135 8.39 -22.01 4.66
N ALA A 136 8.94 -23.04 3.99
CA ALA A 136 9.04 -23.05 2.53
C ALA A 136 7.66 -23.09 1.86
N ALA A 137 6.74 -23.94 2.35
CA ALA A 137 5.41 -24.09 1.79
C ALA A 137 4.54 -22.84 1.97
N TYR A 138 4.52 -22.24 3.18
CA TYR A 138 3.79 -20.99 3.43
C TYR A 138 4.34 -19.83 2.62
N ARG A 139 5.67 -19.71 2.52
CA ARG A 139 6.34 -18.70 1.67
C ARG A 139 5.93 -18.84 0.22
N GLN A 140 6.02 -20.05 -0.33
CA GLN A 140 5.70 -20.29 -1.73
C GLN A 140 4.22 -20.07 -2.03
N ALA A 141 3.31 -20.52 -1.15
CA ALA A 141 1.88 -20.32 -1.34
C ALA A 141 1.52 -18.83 -1.32
N ALA A 142 2.03 -18.08 -0.34
CA ALA A 142 1.82 -16.63 -0.25
C ALA A 142 2.37 -15.91 -1.48
N ARG A 143 3.56 -16.28 -1.93
CA ARG A 143 4.18 -15.71 -3.13
C ARG A 143 3.32 -15.89 -4.37
N LEU A 144 2.83 -17.11 -4.61
CA LEU A 144 1.98 -17.41 -5.77
C LEU A 144 0.69 -16.57 -5.76
N ALA A 145 0.04 -16.42 -4.59
CA ALA A 145 -1.17 -15.62 -4.49
C ALA A 145 -0.90 -14.12 -4.73
N LEU A 146 0.24 -13.60 -4.25
CA LEU A 146 0.62 -12.21 -4.47
C LEU A 146 1.03 -11.94 -5.92
N GLU A 147 1.71 -12.88 -6.57
CA GLU A 147 2.09 -12.78 -7.99
C GLU A 147 0.87 -12.90 -8.91
N ASP A 148 -0.11 -13.76 -8.57
CA ASP A 148 -1.36 -13.91 -9.31
C ASP A 148 -2.23 -12.65 -9.23
N GLY A 149 -2.21 -11.91 -8.11
CA GLY A 149 -2.94 -10.67 -7.91
C GLY A 149 -2.33 -9.46 -8.62
N ASP A 150 -1.15 -9.60 -9.21
CA ASP A 150 -0.36 -8.52 -9.78
C ASP A 150 -0.20 -7.31 -8.85
N SER A 151 0.44 -6.26 -9.31
CA SER A 151 0.61 -5.05 -8.51
C SER A 151 0.46 -3.78 -9.33
N VAL A 152 -0.16 -2.78 -8.73
CA VAL A 152 -0.33 -1.45 -9.30
C VAL A 152 0.26 -0.39 -8.37
N VAL A 153 0.82 0.66 -8.97
CA VAL A 153 1.37 1.79 -8.23
C VAL A 153 0.26 2.78 -7.93
N MET A 154 0.04 3.07 -6.66
CA MET A 154 -0.89 4.10 -6.20
C MET A 154 -0.11 5.35 -5.76
N ARG A 155 -0.69 6.52 -5.99
CA ARG A 155 -0.17 7.79 -5.47
C ARG A 155 -0.78 8.10 -4.11
N ARG A 156 0.01 8.69 -3.23
CA ARG A 156 -0.51 9.27 -1.99
C ARG A 156 -1.33 10.49 -2.32
N MET A 157 -2.54 10.51 -1.80
CA MET A 157 -3.45 11.64 -1.97
C MET A 157 -3.61 12.38 -0.64
N LYS A 158 -3.73 13.69 -0.70
CA LYS A 158 -3.98 14.56 0.43
C LYS A 158 -5.19 15.43 0.14
N THR A 159 -5.96 15.72 1.17
CA THR A 159 -7.11 16.61 1.06
C THR A 159 -6.84 17.93 1.78
N VAL A 160 -7.41 19.00 1.27
CA VAL A 160 -7.45 20.30 1.91
C VAL A 160 -8.89 20.83 1.91
N ALA A 161 -9.36 21.23 3.08
CA ALA A 161 -10.63 21.92 3.19
C ALA A 161 -10.40 23.45 3.10
N ILE A 162 -11.21 24.13 2.30
CA ILE A 162 -11.17 25.57 2.12
C ILE A 162 -12.54 26.18 2.31
N THR A 163 -12.56 27.40 2.83
CA THR A 163 -13.74 28.25 2.88
C THR A 163 -13.47 29.56 2.15
N PHE A 164 -14.44 30.06 1.40
CA PHE A 164 -14.28 31.28 0.63
C PHE A 164 -15.63 31.96 0.30
N PRO A 165 -15.65 33.29 0.08
CA PRO A 165 -16.85 33.99 -0.36
C PRO A 165 -17.20 33.64 -1.80
N TYR A 166 -18.47 33.69 -2.16
CA TYR A 166 -18.94 33.40 -3.54
C TYR A 166 -18.23 34.20 -4.63
N MET A 167 -17.80 35.43 -4.33
CA MET A 167 -17.06 36.29 -5.27
C MET A 167 -15.75 35.65 -5.73
N SER A 168 -15.09 34.83 -4.91
CA SER A 168 -13.82 34.16 -5.22
C SER A 168 -14.00 32.81 -5.93
N MET A 169 -15.24 32.37 -6.16
CA MET A 169 -15.58 31.08 -6.80
C MET A 169 -14.84 30.87 -8.12
N ASN A 170 -14.83 31.87 -8.98
CA ASN A 170 -14.23 31.76 -10.31
C ASN A 170 -12.71 31.52 -10.24
N ASP A 171 -12.02 32.17 -9.31
CA ASP A 171 -10.58 32.04 -9.15
C ASP A 171 -10.21 30.69 -8.51
N VAL A 172 -10.97 30.24 -7.52
CA VAL A 172 -10.85 28.89 -6.93
C VAL A 172 -11.06 27.83 -8.01
N MET A 173 -12.17 27.91 -8.76
CA MET A 173 -12.46 26.92 -9.81
C MET A 173 -11.46 26.93 -10.95
N LYS A 174 -10.89 28.10 -11.30
CA LYS A 174 -9.82 28.20 -12.29
C LYS A 174 -8.56 27.49 -11.82
N LEU A 175 -8.19 27.62 -10.55
CA LEU A 175 -7.05 26.91 -9.95
C LEU A 175 -7.30 25.40 -9.95
N VAL A 176 -8.44 24.96 -9.43
CA VAL A 176 -8.81 23.53 -9.32
C VAL A 176 -8.79 22.87 -10.71
N LYS A 177 -9.47 23.46 -11.69
CA LYS A 177 -9.53 22.94 -13.07
C LYS A 177 -8.18 23.03 -13.78
N GLY A 178 -7.45 24.14 -13.60
CA GLY A 178 -6.17 24.36 -14.25
C GLY A 178 -5.08 23.39 -13.81
N GLN A 179 -5.21 22.80 -12.63
CA GLN A 179 -4.30 21.78 -12.09
C GLN A 179 -4.87 20.35 -12.12
N GLY A 180 -6.10 20.18 -12.62
CA GLY A 180 -6.73 18.86 -12.67
C GLY A 180 -7.02 18.25 -11.29
N LEU A 181 -7.25 19.09 -10.27
CA LEU A 181 -7.53 18.66 -8.91
C LEU A 181 -8.95 18.09 -8.80
N ARG A 182 -9.14 17.13 -7.91
CA ARG A 182 -10.44 16.51 -7.66
C ARG A 182 -11.16 17.23 -6.52
N ILE A 183 -12.42 17.58 -6.74
CA ILE A 183 -13.30 18.08 -5.67
C ILE A 183 -13.92 16.85 -5.00
N ALA A 184 -13.61 16.61 -3.73
CA ALA A 184 -14.19 15.53 -2.94
C ALA A 184 -15.57 15.92 -2.41
N GLU A 185 -15.69 17.14 -1.86
CA GLU A 185 -16.94 17.69 -1.32
C GLU A 185 -17.04 19.17 -1.63
N GLN A 186 -18.26 19.67 -1.78
CA GLN A 186 -18.54 21.09 -1.96
C GLN A 186 -19.90 21.47 -1.42
N VAL A 187 -19.97 22.61 -0.74
CA VAL A 187 -21.21 23.22 -0.25
C VAL A 187 -21.20 24.68 -0.67
N PHE A 188 -22.27 25.13 -1.29
CA PHE A 188 -22.43 26.50 -1.74
C PHE A 188 -23.56 27.16 -0.99
N ASP A 189 -23.19 28.05 -0.07
CA ASP A 189 -24.09 28.94 0.67
C ASP A 189 -23.48 30.34 0.67
N ASN A 190 -23.86 31.21 1.59
CA ASN A 190 -23.27 32.55 1.76
C ASN A 190 -21.74 32.49 1.94
N THR A 191 -21.24 31.44 2.57
CA THR A 191 -19.84 31.04 2.59
C THR A 191 -19.73 29.70 1.87
N CYS A 192 -18.89 29.62 0.85
CA CYS A 192 -18.65 28.39 0.11
C CYS A 192 -17.60 27.55 0.85
N GLU A 193 -17.86 26.26 0.94
CA GLU A 193 -16.92 25.27 1.47
C GLU A 193 -16.57 24.26 0.39
N MET A 194 -15.31 23.86 0.32
CA MET A 194 -14.85 22.88 -0.64
C MET A 194 -13.71 22.07 -0.07
N THR A 195 -13.78 20.73 -0.25
CA THR A 195 -12.68 19.81 0.02
C THR A 195 -12.05 19.38 -1.30
N ILE A 196 -10.78 19.67 -1.46
CA ILE A 196 -10.00 19.41 -2.68
C ILE A 196 -9.03 18.28 -2.37
N GLU A 197 -8.98 17.28 -3.25
CA GLU A 197 -8.03 16.18 -3.20
C GLU A 197 -6.96 16.33 -4.26
N MET A 198 -5.71 16.09 -3.88
CA MET A 198 -4.54 16.27 -4.72
C MET A 198 -3.43 15.28 -4.35
N PRO A 199 -2.46 15.01 -5.25
CA PRO A 199 -1.23 14.32 -4.87
C PRO A 199 -0.54 15.03 -3.70
N GLU A 200 0.04 14.24 -2.78
CA GLU A 200 0.70 14.79 -1.57
C GLU A 200 1.82 15.75 -1.92
N ASP A 201 2.60 15.47 -2.98
CA ASP A 201 3.68 16.34 -3.49
C ASP A 201 3.19 17.71 -3.96
N ASP A 202 1.95 17.84 -4.41
CA ASP A 202 1.38 19.09 -4.91
C ASP A 202 0.78 19.95 -3.79
N TYR A 203 0.61 19.39 -2.59
CA TYR A 203 -0.13 20.01 -1.49
C TYR A 203 0.36 21.43 -1.13
N ASP A 204 1.67 21.58 -0.89
CA ASP A 204 2.23 22.87 -0.46
C ASP A 204 2.13 23.93 -1.56
N ALA A 205 2.34 23.52 -2.81
CA ALA A 205 2.22 24.43 -3.97
C ALA A 205 0.76 24.87 -4.19
N VAL A 206 -0.20 23.96 -4.04
CA VAL A 206 -1.63 24.25 -4.15
C VAL A 206 -2.09 25.14 -3.00
N CYS A 207 -1.72 24.84 -1.76
CA CYS A 207 -2.05 25.67 -0.61
C CYS A 207 -1.52 27.10 -0.74
N THR A 208 -0.27 27.25 -1.19
CA THR A 208 0.33 28.56 -1.44
C THR A 208 -0.49 29.39 -2.46
N ARG A 209 -0.98 28.75 -3.51
CA ARG A 209 -1.83 29.43 -4.51
C ARG A 209 -3.22 29.74 -3.98
N LEU A 210 -3.81 28.85 -3.18
CA LEU A 210 -5.10 29.08 -2.53
C LEU A 210 -5.05 30.28 -1.60
N TYR A 211 -3.99 30.42 -0.80
CA TYR A 211 -3.77 31.60 0.07
C TYR A 211 -3.62 32.89 -0.73
N GLY A 212 -3.22 32.86 -2.00
CA GLY A 212 -3.13 34.00 -2.88
C GLY A 212 -4.48 34.48 -3.44
N ILE A 213 -5.57 33.74 -3.21
CA ILE A 213 -6.91 34.13 -3.66
C ILE A 213 -7.61 34.91 -2.52
N ASP A 214 -8.15 36.08 -2.85
CA ASP A 214 -8.79 36.94 -1.85
C ASP A 214 -9.97 36.25 -1.16
N GLY A 215 -9.98 36.31 0.17
CA GLY A 215 -11.01 35.73 1.01
C GLY A 215 -10.98 34.20 1.17
N VAL A 216 -10.00 33.48 0.62
CA VAL A 216 -9.84 32.03 0.83
C VAL A 216 -9.15 31.78 2.16
N SER A 217 -9.74 30.90 2.97
CA SER A 217 -9.15 30.35 4.18
C SER A 217 -8.93 28.85 4.01
N VAL A 218 -7.72 28.40 4.27
CA VAL A 218 -7.32 26.97 4.24
C VAL A 218 -7.36 26.43 5.66
N GLN A 219 -8.00 25.26 5.86
CA GLN A 219 -8.18 24.62 7.16
C GLN A 219 -7.28 23.39 7.30
#